data_5565923db78d29596742dd7150343513
#
_entry.id   5565923db78d29596742dd7150343513
#
_cell.length_a   1.000
_cell.length_b   1.000
_cell.length_c   1.000
_cell.angle_alpha   90.00
_cell.angle_beta   90.00
_cell.angle_gamma   90.00
#
_symmetry.space_group_name_H-M   'P 1'
#
loop_
_entity.id
_entity.type
_entity.pdbx_description
1 polymer ?
#
loop_
_entity_poly.entity_id
_entity_poly.type
_entity_poly.pdbx_seq_one_letter_code
_entity_poly.pdbx_strand_id
1 'polypeptide(L)'
;MQRSTTRSLALALLWTSAACSPEPAGRPDAESTDASLSAGADRDGQPSSDAARDAAPPSDVGPPPRPYPAPAAWPPNRGPGGPRRSFAEAELGVNCAFLDGGEGDTTNHHNLVVMYDGFLLMPWSPEFGVTGGLTLWDISDPCAPTVQGYGFTDQMRESHAIGFSTVGGGRWAVTSHQRQLVNGGVLFWDLSDTRAPTVASALELPGFFYPDAYARVVLSVFWQAPFVYAATADNGIYIIDASDPRAPQLVGQYIFEPLLRAGQVHAVGNLLITTAAEGTRAALLDISDPAAPRPIPGGDFVFRTGAGEPKEIYFSNIGNGYVYGVRKQGGGGVMVYDIRDPARPTFVTEVTSNGNGGYAFVKDQFVFTGESDFAVQYDLSDLTAPAEVRRFNLPGDLDTATPIGNVVVLSVDDKAGPDQGSAIAPWAQEPDNTPPRVTWAYPSDGATGLARTSRFGLVFNEMVDPSSAWVGSVRLYRADLPPEQGRVDGEVSAQENVVNFWPRAPLEANTRYVLEVPAGGIIDFNGNALVEAFTATLVTGP
;
A
#
# COMPACT_ATOMS: atom_id res chain seq x y z
N MET A 1 1.57 -34.72 -69.80
CA MET A 1 0.33 -34.13 -70.35
C MET A 1 -0.46 -33.54 -69.20
N GLN A 2 -0.84 -32.31 -69.37
CA GLN A 2 -1.63 -31.38 -68.56
C GLN A 2 -1.27 -31.18 -67.08
N ARG A 3 -0.61 -30.04 -66.87
CA ARG A 3 -0.44 -29.34 -65.57
C ARG A 3 -1.72 -28.58 -65.24
N SER A 4 -2.26 -28.76 -64.03
CA SER A 4 -3.30 -27.91 -63.46
C SER A 4 -2.66 -27.08 -62.38
N THR A 5 -2.61 -25.79 -62.59
CA THR A 5 -2.21 -24.76 -61.63
C THR A 5 -3.42 -24.26 -60.85
N THR A 6 -3.45 -24.52 -59.58
CA THR A 6 -4.42 -23.90 -58.68
C THR A 6 -3.80 -22.71 -57.95
N ARG A 7 -4.26 -21.51 -58.25
CA ARG A 7 -3.90 -20.28 -57.55
C ARG A 7 -4.67 -20.21 -56.23
N SER A 8 -3.97 -20.18 -55.12
CA SER A 8 -4.54 -19.82 -53.82
C SER A 8 -4.56 -18.29 -53.69
N LEU A 9 -5.76 -17.72 -53.57
CA LEU A 9 -5.94 -16.33 -53.12
C LEU A 9 -5.72 -16.28 -51.59
N ALA A 10 -4.71 -15.57 -51.16
CA ALA A 10 -4.53 -15.17 -49.78
C ALA A 10 -5.39 -13.90 -49.54
N LEU A 11 -6.42 -14.02 -48.69
CA LEU A 11 -7.20 -12.89 -48.20
C LEU A 11 -6.45 -12.33 -46.98
N ALA A 12 -5.85 -11.19 -47.13
CA ALA A 12 -5.28 -10.44 -46.01
C ALA A 12 -6.42 -9.69 -45.32
N LEU A 13 -6.81 -10.14 -44.12
CA LEU A 13 -7.64 -9.36 -43.23
C LEU A 13 -6.74 -8.38 -42.47
N LEU A 14 -6.83 -7.12 -42.83
CA LEU A 14 -6.33 -6.01 -42.04
C LEU A 14 -7.28 -5.83 -40.83
N TRP A 15 -6.80 -6.16 -39.66
CA TRP A 15 -7.41 -5.71 -38.41
C TRP A 15 -6.84 -4.33 -38.09
N THR A 16 -7.68 -3.31 -38.27
CA THR A 16 -7.43 -1.99 -37.70
C THR A 16 -7.91 -2.03 -36.27
N SER A 17 -6.99 -1.97 -35.34
CA SER A 17 -7.27 -1.67 -33.94
C SER A 17 -7.78 -0.23 -33.84
N ALA A 18 -9.07 -0.07 -33.61
CA ALA A 18 -9.66 1.21 -33.25
C ALA A 18 -9.42 1.41 -31.75
N ALA A 19 -8.47 2.28 -31.41
CA ALA A 19 -8.37 2.84 -30.09
C ALA A 19 -9.64 3.70 -29.86
N CYS A 20 -10.50 3.31 -28.94
CA CYS A 20 -11.59 4.15 -28.44
C CYS A 20 -11.01 5.12 -27.42
N SER A 21 -10.71 6.35 -27.87
CA SER A 21 -10.64 7.50 -26.99
C SER A 21 -12.04 8.06 -26.85
N PRO A 22 -12.61 8.26 -25.66
CA PRO A 22 -13.84 9.03 -25.52
C PRO A 22 -13.52 10.53 -25.63
N GLU A 23 -14.16 11.19 -26.58
CA GLU A 23 -14.22 12.64 -26.62
C GLU A 23 -15.00 13.19 -25.41
N PRO A 24 -14.61 14.36 -24.86
CA PRO A 24 -15.35 14.97 -23.76
C PRO A 24 -16.70 15.51 -24.24
N ALA A 25 -17.77 14.94 -23.72
CA ALA A 25 -19.11 15.45 -23.92
C ALA A 25 -19.25 16.82 -23.25
N GLY A 26 -19.66 17.83 -24.07
CA GLY A 26 -19.92 19.18 -23.62
C GLY A 26 -21.05 19.23 -22.59
N ARG A 27 -20.84 20.04 -21.57
CA ARG A 27 -21.87 20.42 -20.57
C ARG A 27 -22.97 21.22 -21.25
N PRO A 28 -24.26 20.95 -20.97
CA PRO A 28 -25.29 21.91 -21.21
C PRO A 28 -25.36 22.92 -20.04
N ASP A 29 -25.43 24.18 -20.40
CA ASP A 29 -25.68 25.31 -19.52
C ASP A 29 -27.04 25.14 -18.80
N ALA A 30 -27.02 25.23 -17.47
CA ALA A 30 -28.24 25.32 -16.69
C ALA A 30 -28.52 26.78 -16.34
N GLU A 31 -29.61 27.26 -16.89
CA GLU A 31 -30.19 28.57 -16.60
C GLU A 31 -30.58 28.71 -15.12
N SER A 32 -30.24 29.86 -14.57
CA SER A 32 -30.68 30.37 -13.29
C SER A 32 -32.17 30.69 -13.29
N THR A 33 -32.91 30.17 -12.32
CA THR A 33 -34.20 30.80 -11.94
C THR A 33 -34.14 31.17 -10.46
N ASP A 34 -34.10 32.48 -10.26
CA ASP A 34 -34.40 33.15 -8.98
C ASP A 34 -35.82 32.82 -8.50
N ALA A 35 -35.93 32.50 -7.24
CA ALA A 35 -37.18 32.64 -6.52
C ALA A 35 -36.88 33.09 -5.07
N SER A 36 -37.00 34.40 -4.91
CA SER A 36 -37.11 35.06 -3.62
C SER A 36 -38.43 34.71 -2.95
N LEU A 37 -38.41 34.40 -1.65
CA LEU A 37 -39.53 34.67 -0.76
C LEU A 37 -39.04 35.05 0.65
N SER A 38 -39.65 36.12 1.06
CA SER A 38 -39.41 37.00 2.17
C SER A 38 -39.85 36.51 3.54
N ALA A 39 -39.09 36.94 4.54
CA ALA A 39 -39.50 37.56 5.84
C ALA A 39 -40.62 36.99 6.68
N GLY A 40 -40.30 36.80 7.93
CA GLY A 40 -41.26 36.68 9.06
C GLY A 40 -40.57 36.69 10.42
N ALA A 41 -40.73 37.79 11.07
CA ALA A 41 -40.16 38.37 12.25
C ALA A 41 -40.49 37.70 13.59
N ASP A 42 -39.61 37.98 14.56
CA ASP A 42 -39.79 38.26 15.97
C ASP A 42 -40.40 37.23 16.92
N ARG A 43 -39.64 36.90 17.95
CA ARG A 43 -39.91 37.37 19.35
C ARG A 43 -38.90 36.93 20.39
N ASP A 44 -38.44 37.92 21.10
CA ASP A 44 -37.86 38.07 22.41
C ASP A 44 -38.02 36.94 23.43
N GLY A 45 -36.98 36.75 24.24
CA GLY A 45 -37.06 36.07 25.52
C GLY A 45 -35.73 35.75 26.17
N GLN A 46 -35.02 36.77 26.68
CA GLN A 46 -34.14 36.62 27.84
C GLN A 46 -34.96 36.91 29.11
N PRO A 47 -34.67 36.40 30.32
CA PRO A 47 -33.35 36.43 30.97
C PRO A 47 -33.05 35.30 31.99
N SER A 48 -31.86 35.44 32.54
CA SER A 48 -31.41 35.25 33.95
C SER A 48 -30.71 33.95 34.29
N SER A 49 -29.53 34.13 34.65
CA SER A 49 -28.82 34.16 35.95
C SER A 49 -28.04 32.89 36.29
N ASP A 50 -26.75 33.11 36.41
CA ASP A 50 -25.80 32.59 37.39
C ASP A 50 -26.10 31.25 38.08
N ALA A 51 -25.29 30.26 37.74
CA ALA A 51 -24.67 29.35 38.69
C ALA A 51 -23.35 28.88 38.14
N ALA A 52 -22.28 29.59 38.49
CA ALA A 52 -20.94 29.06 38.45
C ALA A 52 -20.89 27.80 39.30
N ARG A 53 -20.87 26.64 38.65
CA ARG A 53 -20.41 25.40 39.26
C ARG A 53 -18.95 25.25 38.94
N ASP A 54 -18.12 25.37 39.95
CA ASP A 54 -16.73 24.90 39.97
C ASP A 54 -16.72 23.44 39.50
N ALA A 55 -16.48 23.21 38.21
CA ALA A 55 -16.12 21.92 37.71
C ALA A 55 -14.62 21.75 38.01
N ALA A 56 -14.31 20.85 38.92
CA ALA A 56 -12.96 20.36 39.11
C ALA A 56 -12.40 19.93 37.72
N PRO A 57 -11.12 20.21 37.40
CA PRO A 57 -10.54 19.76 36.15
C PRO A 57 -10.71 18.25 36.06
N PRO A 58 -11.05 17.70 34.88
CA PRO A 58 -11.12 16.26 34.70
C PRO A 58 -9.76 15.67 35.08
N SER A 59 -9.79 14.71 35.99
CA SER A 59 -8.61 13.94 36.34
C SER A 59 -8.10 13.25 35.09
N ASP A 60 -6.96 13.71 34.59
CA ASP A 60 -6.26 13.24 33.39
C ASP A 60 -5.55 11.90 33.72
N VAL A 61 -6.31 10.95 34.24
CA VAL A 61 -5.88 9.57 34.38
C VAL A 61 -6.54 8.81 33.25
N GLY A 62 -5.82 8.75 32.12
CA GLY A 62 -6.17 7.85 31.02
C GLY A 62 -6.43 6.43 31.57
N PRO A 63 -7.23 5.61 30.87
CA PRO A 63 -7.48 4.23 31.30
C PRO A 63 -6.13 3.53 31.51
N PRO A 64 -6.01 2.68 32.55
CA PRO A 64 -4.77 1.98 32.85
C PRO A 64 -4.32 1.21 31.58
N PRO A 65 -3.02 1.23 31.28
CA PRO A 65 -2.49 0.55 30.10
C PRO A 65 -2.96 -0.90 30.12
N ARG A 66 -3.64 -1.32 29.07
CA ARG A 66 -3.98 -2.75 28.90
C ARG A 66 -2.66 -3.49 28.71
N PRO A 67 -2.38 -4.52 29.51
CA PRO A 67 -1.23 -5.37 29.22
C PRO A 67 -1.48 -5.98 27.84
N TYR A 68 -0.66 -5.60 26.84
CA TYR A 68 -0.63 -6.31 25.58
C TYR A 68 -0.18 -7.73 25.87
N PRO A 69 -0.96 -8.75 25.52
CA PRO A 69 -0.39 -10.05 25.45
C PRO A 69 0.79 -9.94 24.48
N ALA A 70 1.98 -10.42 24.87
CA ALA A 70 2.97 -10.78 23.89
C ALA A 70 2.23 -11.52 22.78
N PRO A 71 2.48 -11.26 21.47
CA PRO A 71 1.89 -12.10 20.47
C PRO A 71 2.18 -13.51 20.94
N ALA A 72 1.14 -14.31 21.07
CA ALA A 72 1.29 -15.72 21.38
C ALA A 72 2.42 -16.20 20.46
N ALA A 73 3.38 -16.90 21.02
CA ALA A 73 4.44 -17.52 20.24
C ALA A 73 3.82 -17.94 18.92
N TRP A 74 4.41 -17.53 17.81
CA TRP A 74 3.91 -17.69 16.44
C TRP A 74 2.83 -18.75 16.34
N PRO A 75 1.66 -18.47 15.75
CA PRO A 75 0.58 -19.44 15.76
C PRO A 75 1.11 -20.79 15.29
N PRO A 76 0.59 -21.89 15.80
CA PRO A 76 1.03 -23.23 15.41
C PRO A 76 0.92 -23.49 13.90
N ASN A 77 0.26 -22.60 13.18
CA ASN A 77 0.01 -22.66 11.74
C ASN A 77 0.90 -21.72 10.92
N ARG A 78 1.95 -21.12 11.50
CA ARG A 78 2.88 -20.29 10.73
C ARG A 78 3.46 -21.08 9.56
N GLY A 79 3.51 -20.44 8.39
CA GLY A 79 4.14 -21.01 7.20
C GLY A 79 5.66 -21.16 7.34
N PRO A 80 6.26 -21.91 6.42
CA PRO A 80 7.69 -22.23 6.46
C PRO A 80 8.60 -21.06 6.10
N GLY A 81 8.04 -19.95 5.65
CA GLY A 81 8.75 -18.77 5.17
C GLY A 81 8.96 -18.75 3.65
N GLY A 82 9.82 -17.86 3.19
CA GLY A 82 10.13 -17.67 1.78
C GLY A 82 10.92 -18.81 1.14
N PRO A 83 11.28 -18.63 -0.13
CA PRO A 83 12.00 -19.63 -0.92
C PRO A 83 13.34 -20.04 -0.31
N ARG A 84 13.61 -21.34 -0.32
CA ARG A 84 14.86 -21.94 0.20
C ARG A 84 15.68 -22.71 -0.84
N ARG A 85 15.20 -22.68 -2.09
CA ARG A 85 15.86 -23.37 -3.21
C ARG A 85 16.92 -22.47 -3.83
N SER A 86 18.09 -23.03 -4.19
CA SER A 86 19.05 -22.41 -5.09
C SER A 86 18.69 -22.72 -6.54
N PHE A 87 19.05 -21.81 -7.46
CA PHE A 87 18.77 -21.91 -8.89
C PHE A 87 20.06 -21.82 -9.70
N ALA A 88 20.12 -22.54 -10.81
CA ALA A 88 21.18 -22.37 -11.79
C ALA A 88 20.97 -21.06 -12.58
N GLU A 89 22.04 -20.50 -13.13
CA GLU A 89 21.95 -19.27 -13.95
C GLU A 89 20.93 -19.40 -15.11
N ALA A 90 20.81 -20.58 -15.70
CA ALA A 90 19.88 -20.84 -16.80
C ALA A 90 18.40 -20.88 -16.37
N GLU A 91 18.12 -20.96 -15.08
CA GLU A 91 16.75 -20.94 -14.54
C GLU A 91 16.29 -19.51 -14.24
N LEU A 92 17.20 -18.54 -14.15
CA LEU A 92 16.87 -17.16 -13.80
C LEU A 92 16.02 -16.49 -14.90
N GLY A 93 14.89 -15.91 -14.46
CA GLY A 93 13.91 -15.29 -15.36
C GLY A 93 12.95 -16.27 -16.04
N VAL A 94 13.05 -17.57 -15.75
CA VAL A 94 12.18 -18.60 -16.30
C VAL A 94 11.10 -18.96 -15.29
N ASN A 95 9.83 -18.86 -15.67
CA ASN A 95 8.73 -19.23 -14.80
C ASN A 95 8.84 -20.72 -14.43
N CYS A 96 8.95 -21.02 -13.15
CA CYS A 96 9.08 -22.39 -12.65
C CYS A 96 7.79 -22.94 -12.05
N ALA A 97 6.82 -22.08 -11.75
CA ALA A 97 5.48 -22.46 -11.30
C ALA A 97 4.46 -21.42 -11.78
N PHE A 98 3.21 -21.88 -11.93
CA PHE A 98 2.07 -21.00 -12.15
C PHE A 98 1.10 -21.16 -10.99
N LEU A 99 0.43 -20.07 -10.62
CA LEU A 99 -0.52 -20.00 -9.52
C LEU A 99 -1.85 -19.51 -10.07
N ASP A 100 -2.92 -20.05 -9.53
CA ASP A 100 -4.27 -19.51 -9.60
C ASP A 100 -4.71 -19.08 -8.20
N GLY A 101 -5.89 -18.51 -8.04
CA GLY A 101 -6.42 -18.12 -6.71
C GLY A 101 -6.84 -19.31 -5.85
N GLY A 102 -6.65 -20.54 -6.33
CA GLY A 102 -7.05 -21.76 -5.65
C GLY A 102 -8.55 -22.05 -5.78
N GLU A 103 -9.07 -22.84 -4.87
CA GLU A 103 -10.48 -23.23 -4.87
C GLU A 103 -11.39 -21.97 -4.71
N GLY A 104 -12.24 -21.75 -5.71
CA GLY A 104 -13.15 -20.61 -5.74
C GLY A 104 -12.71 -19.45 -6.64
N ASP A 105 -11.47 -19.38 -7.05
CA ASP A 105 -11.03 -18.40 -8.03
C ASP A 105 -11.52 -18.80 -9.43
N THR A 106 -12.29 -17.93 -10.02
CA THR A 106 -12.83 -18.09 -11.38
C THR A 106 -12.39 -16.96 -12.32
N THR A 107 -11.52 -16.08 -11.86
CA THR A 107 -11.26 -14.80 -12.51
C THR A 107 -9.93 -14.76 -13.24
N ASN A 108 -8.92 -15.49 -12.76
CA ASN A 108 -7.52 -15.38 -13.18
C ASN A 108 -7.00 -13.92 -13.17
N HIS A 109 -7.52 -13.12 -12.24
CA HIS A 109 -7.22 -11.73 -12.08
C HIS A 109 -6.57 -11.52 -10.70
N HIS A 110 -5.25 -11.33 -10.69
CA HIS A 110 -4.43 -11.25 -9.49
C HIS A 110 -3.52 -10.03 -9.58
N ASN A 111 -3.82 -8.96 -8.86
CA ASN A 111 -3.03 -7.76 -8.96
C ASN A 111 -1.85 -7.72 -8.00
N LEU A 112 -2.10 -7.94 -6.75
CA LEU A 112 -1.09 -7.82 -5.72
C LEU A 112 -0.88 -9.15 -5.01
N VAL A 113 0.36 -9.55 -4.85
CA VAL A 113 0.73 -10.64 -3.93
C VAL A 113 1.74 -10.14 -2.91
N VAL A 114 1.62 -10.62 -1.69
CA VAL A 114 2.51 -10.30 -0.57
C VAL A 114 2.76 -11.55 0.27
N MET A 115 3.59 -11.42 1.30
CA MET A 115 3.75 -12.50 2.30
C MET A 115 3.09 -12.09 3.61
N TYR A 116 2.50 -13.06 4.29
CA TYR A 116 2.00 -12.91 5.65
C TYR A 116 2.20 -14.19 6.44
N ASP A 117 2.81 -14.07 7.63
CA ASP A 117 3.02 -15.17 8.57
C ASP A 117 3.69 -16.41 7.95
N GLY A 118 4.66 -16.15 7.04
CA GLY A 118 5.42 -17.19 6.36
C GLY A 118 4.70 -17.88 5.20
N PHE A 119 3.57 -17.36 4.72
CA PHE A 119 2.86 -17.79 3.51
C PHE A 119 2.87 -16.69 2.46
N LEU A 120 2.90 -17.06 1.19
CA LEU A 120 2.48 -16.16 0.12
C LEU A 120 0.99 -15.92 0.27
N LEU A 121 0.57 -14.68 0.39
CA LEU A 121 -0.83 -14.28 0.46
C LEU A 121 -1.22 -13.62 -0.85
N MET A 122 -2.15 -14.24 -1.56
CA MET A 122 -2.64 -13.83 -2.86
C MET A 122 -4.09 -13.38 -2.75
N PRO A 123 -4.38 -12.08 -2.80
CA PRO A 123 -5.73 -11.60 -3.04
C PRO A 123 -6.09 -11.81 -4.52
N TRP A 124 -7.33 -12.15 -4.78
CA TRP A 124 -7.86 -12.33 -6.13
C TRP A 124 -9.32 -11.88 -6.20
N SER A 125 -9.69 -11.22 -7.27
CA SER A 125 -11.05 -10.73 -7.52
C SER A 125 -11.13 -10.09 -8.90
N PRO A 126 -12.24 -10.20 -9.63
CA PRO A 126 -12.37 -9.53 -10.92
C PRO A 126 -12.38 -8.00 -10.74
N GLU A 127 -11.91 -7.28 -11.75
CA GLU A 127 -12.00 -5.84 -11.81
C GLU A 127 -13.47 -5.36 -11.70
N PHE A 128 -14.34 -6.01 -12.44
CA PHE A 128 -15.79 -5.73 -12.45
C PHE A 128 -16.55 -6.93 -11.87
N GLY A 129 -16.60 -7.01 -10.58
CA GLY A 129 -17.28 -8.08 -9.87
C GLY A 129 -17.25 -7.88 -8.37
N VAL A 130 -17.83 -8.81 -7.66
CA VAL A 130 -17.93 -8.77 -6.18
C VAL A 130 -17.42 -10.04 -5.52
N THR A 131 -16.97 -11.00 -6.33
CA THR A 131 -16.49 -12.29 -5.84
C THR A 131 -14.99 -12.30 -5.78
N GLY A 132 -14.42 -12.66 -4.64
CA GLY A 132 -12.98 -12.73 -4.48
C GLY A 132 -12.57 -13.40 -3.20
N GLY A 133 -11.29 -13.38 -2.92
CA GLY A 133 -10.76 -14.01 -1.71
C GLY A 133 -9.29 -13.77 -1.48
N LEU A 134 -8.81 -14.45 -0.45
CA LEU A 134 -7.39 -14.52 -0.09
C LEU A 134 -6.98 -16.00 -0.12
N THR A 135 -5.95 -16.34 -0.89
CA THR A 135 -5.36 -17.67 -0.91
C THR A 135 -3.96 -17.61 -0.31
N LEU A 136 -3.64 -18.57 0.53
CA LEU A 136 -2.33 -18.69 1.16
C LEU A 136 -1.59 -19.90 0.58
N TRP A 137 -0.36 -19.65 0.12
CA TRP A 137 0.50 -20.64 -0.50
C TRP A 137 1.76 -20.85 0.31
N ASP A 138 2.17 -22.11 0.46
CA ASP A 138 3.53 -22.46 0.84
C ASP A 138 4.41 -22.41 -0.41
N ILE A 139 5.41 -21.54 -0.40
CA ILE A 139 6.39 -21.35 -1.47
C ILE A 139 7.82 -21.64 -1.01
N SER A 140 8.00 -22.43 0.04
CA SER A 140 9.33 -22.85 0.50
C SER A 140 10.10 -23.63 -0.59
N ASP A 141 9.37 -24.41 -1.42
CA ASP A 141 9.81 -24.80 -2.76
C ASP A 141 9.00 -24.01 -3.79
N PRO A 142 9.54 -22.93 -4.34
CA PRO A 142 8.80 -22.01 -5.19
C PRO A 142 8.41 -22.62 -6.55
N CYS A 143 9.03 -23.73 -6.94
CA CYS A 143 8.67 -24.44 -8.17
C CYS A 143 7.67 -25.60 -7.94
N ALA A 144 7.27 -25.82 -6.69
CA ALA A 144 6.24 -26.77 -6.29
C ALA A 144 5.35 -26.17 -5.18
N PRO A 145 4.74 -24.99 -5.39
CA PRO A 145 3.90 -24.32 -4.40
C PRO A 145 2.68 -25.17 -4.06
N THR A 146 2.20 -25.04 -2.80
CA THR A 146 1.00 -25.77 -2.36
C THR A 146 0.05 -24.86 -1.60
N VAL A 147 -1.25 -24.94 -1.92
CA VAL A 147 -2.29 -24.21 -1.19
C VAL A 147 -2.34 -24.68 0.26
N GLN A 148 -2.33 -23.75 1.20
CA GLN A 148 -2.40 -24.01 2.63
C GLN A 148 -3.72 -23.56 3.26
N GLY A 149 -4.40 -22.62 2.65
CA GLY A 149 -5.65 -22.11 3.12
C GLY A 149 -6.22 -21.05 2.19
N TYR A 150 -7.50 -20.74 2.39
CA TYR A 150 -8.18 -19.69 1.65
C TYR A 150 -9.35 -19.12 2.45
N GLY A 151 -9.66 -17.85 2.19
CA GLY A 151 -10.88 -17.18 2.61
C GLY A 151 -11.60 -16.64 1.40
N PHE A 152 -12.93 -16.83 1.34
CA PHE A 152 -13.76 -16.45 0.22
C PHE A 152 -14.82 -15.44 0.64
N THR A 153 -15.20 -14.54 -0.27
CA THR A 153 -16.27 -13.55 -0.05
C THR A 153 -16.93 -13.15 -1.36
N ASP A 154 -18.18 -12.71 -1.28
CA ASP A 154 -18.94 -12.08 -2.37
C ASP A 154 -18.93 -10.54 -2.25
N GLN A 155 -18.01 -9.97 -1.48
CA GLN A 155 -17.91 -8.55 -1.17
C GLN A 155 -16.52 -7.95 -1.48
N MET A 156 -15.66 -8.67 -2.15
CA MET A 156 -14.34 -8.20 -2.51
C MET A 156 -14.30 -7.78 -3.98
N ARG A 157 -13.64 -6.68 -4.23
CA ARG A 157 -13.23 -6.20 -5.52
C ARG A 157 -11.71 -6.36 -5.62
N GLU A 158 -11.21 -6.31 -6.83
CA GLU A 158 -9.80 -6.15 -7.13
C GLU A 158 -9.07 -5.28 -6.10
N SER A 159 -7.93 -5.75 -5.61
CA SER A 159 -7.21 -5.11 -4.53
C SER A 159 -5.79 -4.78 -4.97
N HIS A 160 -5.50 -3.48 -5.08
CA HIS A 160 -4.21 -2.95 -5.50
C HIS A 160 -3.25 -2.72 -4.33
N ALA A 161 -3.70 -2.89 -3.12
CA ALA A 161 -2.89 -2.84 -1.91
C ALA A 161 -3.55 -3.64 -0.79
N ILE A 162 -2.74 -4.14 0.11
CA ILE A 162 -3.20 -4.83 1.32
C ILE A 162 -2.38 -4.34 2.51
N GLY A 163 -3.06 -3.82 3.52
CA GLY A 163 -2.44 -3.33 4.76
C GLY A 163 -2.70 -4.28 5.91
N PHE A 164 -1.77 -4.32 6.86
CA PHE A 164 -1.83 -5.21 8.03
C PHE A 164 -1.68 -4.45 9.33
N SER A 165 -2.36 -4.93 10.38
CA SER A 165 -2.23 -4.36 11.72
C SER A 165 -2.47 -5.39 12.80
N THR A 166 -1.84 -5.15 13.95
CA THR A 166 -2.07 -5.92 15.19
C THR A 166 -2.96 -5.17 16.18
N VAL A 167 -3.72 -4.19 15.71
CA VAL A 167 -4.58 -3.35 16.56
C VAL A 167 -5.47 -4.18 17.48
N GLY A 168 -5.54 -3.78 18.76
CA GLY A 168 -6.29 -4.52 19.79
C GLY A 168 -5.73 -5.91 20.11
N GLY A 169 -4.50 -6.25 19.67
CA GLY A 169 -3.88 -7.57 19.82
C GLY A 169 -4.42 -8.62 18.83
N GLY A 170 -5.16 -8.19 17.81
CA GLY A 170 -5.66 -9.04 16.71
C GLY A 170 -4.64 -9.23 15.58
N ARG A 171 -5.07 -9.89 14.52
CA ARG A 171 -4.35 -10.11 13.28
C ARG A 171 -5.28 -9.74 12.14
N TRP A 172 -5.01 -8.60 11.54
CA TRP A 172 -5.95 -7.99 10.62
C TRP A 172 -5.30 -7.67 9.29
N ALA A 173 -6.09 -7.76 8.22
CA ALA A 173 -5.77 -7.16 6.94
C ALA A 173 -6.92 -6.27 6.45
N VAL A 174 -6.61 -5.34 5.55
CA VAL A 174 -7.58 -4.52 4.83
C VAL A 174 -7.34 -4.61 3.34
N THR A 175 -8.44 -4.78 2.58
CA THR A 175 -8.46 -4.84 1.11
C THR A 175 -9.58 -3.94 0.58
N SER A 176 -9.69 -3.86 -0.74
CA SER A 176 -10.83 -3.20 -1.38
C SER A 176 -12.12 -3.98 -1.17
N HIS A 177 -13.23 -3.25 -1.09
CA HIS A 177 -14.58 -3.78 -0.97
C HIS A 177 -15.47 -3.26 -2.10
N GLN A 178 -16.33 -4.13 -2.61
CA GLN A 178 -17.43 -3.75 -3.46
C GLN A 178 -18.64 -4.62 -3.19
N ARG A 179 -19.82 -4.02 -3.20
CA ARG A 179 -21.09 -4.73 -3.06
C ARG A 179 -21.99 -4.44 -4.25
N GLN A 180 -22.47 -5.48 -4.91
CA GLN A 180 -23.48 -5.41 -5.98
C GLN A 180 -23.12 -4.43 -7.13
N LEU A 181 -21.84 -4.19 -7.39
CA LEU A 181 -21.35 -3.26 -8.43
C LEU A 181 -21.80 -1.81 -8.24
N VAL A 182 -22.29 -1.42 -7.07
CA VAL A 182 -22.87 -0.08 -6.80
C VAL A 182 -22.08 0.65 -5.73
N ASN A 183 -21.77 -0.02 -4.65
CA ASN A 183 -21.10 0.56 -3.48
C ASN A 183 -19.70 0.00 -3.36
N GLY A 184 -18.75 0.86 -3.05
CA GLY A 184 -17.35 0.49 -2.83
C GLY A 184 -16.86 0.96 -1.48
N GLY A 185 -15.68 0.50 -1.09
CA GLY A 185 -15.07 0.86 0.17
C GLY A 185 -13.93 -0.07 0.55
N VAL A 186 -13.84 -0.42 1.82
CA VAL A 186 -12.80 -1.28 2.37
C VAL A 186 -13.37 -2.49 3.09
N LEU A 187 -12.64 -3.60 3.01
CA LEU A 187 -12.99 -4.89 3.59
C LEU A 187 -11.92 -5.27 4.61
N PHE A 188 -12.32 -5.56 5.83
CA PHE A 188 -11.40 -6.00 6.89
C PHE A 188 -11.48 -7.51 7.06
N TRP A 189 -10.30 -8.13 7.19
CA TRP A 189 -10.12 -9.56 7.35
C TRP A 189 -9.56 -9.90 8.71
N ASP A 190 -10.06 -10.97 9.32
CA ASP A 190 -9.46 -11.60 10.50
C ASP A 190 -8.52 -12.73 10.02
N LEU A 191 -7.22 -12.56 10.28
CA LEU A 191 -6.15 -13.49 9.93
C LEU A 191 -5.67 -14.30 11.14
N SER A 192 -6.46 -14.41 12.19
CA SER A 192 -6.10 -15.17 13.41
C SER A 192 -5.86 -16.66 13.10
N ASP A 193 -6.59 -17.20 12.13
CA ASP A 193 -6.29 -18.47 11.48
C ASP A 193 -5.91 -18.21 10.02
N THR A 194 -4.62 -18.25 9.73
CA THR A 194 -4.11 -18.00 8.38
C THR A 194 -4.54 -19.05 7.35
N ARG A 195 -5.01 -20.22 7.79
CA ARG A 195 -5.55 -21.25 6.88
C ARG A 195 -7.01 -21.02 6.50
N ALA A 196 -7.71 -20.17 7.24
CA ALA A 196 -9.10 -19.84 7.02
C ALA A 196 -9.37 -18.35 7.31
N PRO A 197 -8.80 -17.42 6.52
CA PRO A 197 -9.10 -16.01 6.66
C PRO A 197 -10.60 -15.75 6.56
N THR A 198 -11.13 -14.88 7.41
CA THR A 198 -12.55 -14.56 7.40
C THR A 198 -12.79 -13.07 7.34
N VAL A 199 -13.86 -12.66 6.67
CA VAL A 199 -14.28 -11.26 6.67
C VAL A 199 -14.73 -10.86 8.06
N ALA A 200 -14.09 -9.85 8.63
CA ALA A 200 -14.45 -9.27 9.93
C ALA A 200 -15.52 -8.20 9.79
N SER A 201 -15.41 -7.35 8.79
CA SER A 201 -16.36 -6.28 8.47
C SER A 201 -16.12 -5.70 7.09
N ALA A 202 -17.11 -4.93 6.60
CA ALA A 202 -16.99 -4.10 5.42
C ALA A 202 -17.46 -2.68 5.75
N LEU A 203 -16.80 -1.66 5.21
CA LEU A 203 -17.22 -0.28 5.30
C LEU A 203 -17.43 0.29 3.90
N GLU A 204 -18.67 0.64 3.58
CA GLU A 204 -19.02 1.35 2.37
C GLU A 204 -18.59 2.83 2.49
N LEU A 205 -17.98 3.37 1.43
CA LEU A 205 -17.57 4.77 1.37
C LEU A 205 -18.50 5.55 0.44
N PRO A 206 -18.88 6.78 0.78
CA PRO A 206 -19.80 7.57 -0.05
C PRO A 206 -19.13 8.00 -1.37
N GLY A 207 -19.95 8.30 -2.39
CA GLY A 207 -19.46 8.84 -3.65
C GLY A 207 -19.02 7.81 -4.69
N PHE A 208 -19.12 6.53 -4.39
CA PHE A 208 -18.92 5.47 -5.37
C PHE A 208 -20.15 5.35 -6.27
N PHE A 209 -19.91 5.26 -7.57
CA PHE A 209 -20.98 5.18 -8.56
C PHE A 209 -20.56 4.29 -9.73
N TYR A 210 -21.23 3.16 -9.87
CA TYR A 210 -21.09 2.33 -11.07
C TYR A 210 -22.03 2.86 -12.18
N PRO A 211 -21.62 3.03 -13.44
CA PRO A 211 -20.40 2.46 -14.06
C PRO A 211 -19.14 3.35 -14.00
N ASP A 212 -19.17 4.47 -13.33
CA ASP A 212 -18.00 5.36 -13.15
C ASP A 212 -16.99 4.79 -12.13
N ALA A 213 -17.01 3.48 -11.97
CA ALA A 213 -16.23 2.79 -10.96
C ALA A 213 -14.74 3.13 -11.07
N TYR A 214 -14.18 3.18 -12.29
CA TYR A 214 -12.76 3.44 -12.50
C TYR A 214 -12.32 4.85 -12.04
N ALA A 215 -13.18 5.86 -12.13
CA ALA A 215 -12.89 7.20 -11.62
C ALA A 215 -13.12 7.36 -10.11
N ARG A 216 -13.79 6.42 -9.47
CA ARG A 216 -14.26 6.54 -8.06
C ARG A 216 -14.16 5.24 -7.28
N VAL A 217 -13.13 4.43 -7.52
CA VAL A 217 -12.87 3.19 -6.81
C VAL A 217 -11.82 3.38 -5.74
N VAL A 218 -11.70 2.41 -4.83
CA VAL A 218 -10.52 2.26 -3.99
C VAL A 218 -9.40 1.69 -4.86
N LEU A 219 -8.42 2.53 -5.20
CA LEU A 219 -7.23 2.11 -5.95
C LEU A 219 -6.13 1.60 -5.02
N SER A 220 -6.03 2.16 -3.82
CA SER A 220 -5.02 1.74 -2.86
C SER A 220 -5.49 2.00 -1.44
N VAL A 221 -5.05 1.18 -0.51
CA VAL A 221 -5.25 1.37 0.93
C VAL A 221 -3.90 1.37 1.63
N PHE A 222 -3.79 2.11 2.72
CA PHE A 222 -2.63 2.05 3.60
C PHE A 222 -3.07 2.05 5.06
N TRP A 223 -2.70 0.99 5.79
CA TRP A 223 -3.02 0.88 7.21
C TRP A 223 -1.91 1.46 8.07
N GLN A 224 -2.11 2.66 8.58
CA GLN A 224 -1.31 3.22 9.64
C GLN A 224 -2.16 3.23 10.93
N ALA A 225 -2.01 2.23 11.76
CA ALA A 225 -2.84 2.05 12.95
C ALA A 225 -3.00 3.34 13.76
N PRO A 226 -4.20 3.65 14.23
CA PRO A 226 -5.45 2.93 14.02
C PRO A 226 -6.17 3.31 12.71
N PHE A 227 -5.61 4.21 11.87
CA PHE A 227 -6.27 4.73 10.68
C PHE A 227 -5.91 3.96 9.42
N VAL A 228 -6.90 3.81 8.54
CA VAL A 228 -6.71 3.39 7.15
C VAL A 228 -6.92 4.60 6.26
N TYR A 229 -5.98 4.86 5.38
CA TYR A 229 -6.09 5.84 4.29
C TYR A 229 -6.44 5.09 3.02
N ALA A 230 -7.56 5.43 2.40
CA ALA A 230 -7.99 4.83 1.14
C ALA A 230 -7.88 5.87 0.01
N ALA A 231 -6.99 5.62 -0.94
CA ALA A 231 -6.89 6.40 -2.17
C ALA A 231 -8.00 5.97 -3.13
N THR A 232 -8.83 6.91 -3.54
CA THR A 232 -10.10 6.61 -4.21
C THR A 232 -10.30 7.46 -5.47
N ALA A 233 -9.27 7.51 -6.28
CA ALA A 233 -9.25 8.25 -7.54
C ALA A 233 -9.73 9.70 -7.36
N ASP A 234 -10.77 10.14 -8.08
CA ASP A 234 -11.28 11.51 -8.05
C ASP A 234 -11.94 11.89 -6.71
N ASN A 235 -12.30 10.91 -5.88
CA ASN A 235 -12.80 11.17 -4.52
C ASN A 235 -11.67 11.52 -3.52
N GLY A 236 -10.41 11.49 -3.93
CA GLY A 236 -9.26 11.78 -3.07
C GLY A 236 -8.95 10.67 -2.08
N ILE A 237 -8.79 11.02 -0.80
CA ILE A 237 -8.43 10.08 0.25
C ILE A 237 -9.51 10.06 1.32
N TYR A 238 -10.06 8.88 1.60
CA TYR A 238 -10.89 8.67 2.79
C TYR A 238 -10.02 8.25 3.97
N ILE A 239 -10.38 8.75 5.14
CA ILE A 239 -9.73 8.47 6.41
C ILE A 239 -10.69 7.66 7.27
N ILE A 240 -10.28 6.46 7.65
CA ILE A 240 -11.12 5.48 8.35
C ILE A 240 -10.46 5.17 9.68
N ASP A 241 -11.19 5.36 10.77
CA ASP A 241 -10.78 4.87 12.08
C ASP A 241 -11.09 3.36 12.17
N ALA A 242 -10.06 2.56 12.25
CA ALA A 242 -10.07 1.11 12.40
C ALA A 242 -9.51 0.67 13.75
N SER A 243 -9.71 1.47 14.82
CA SER A 243 -9.38 1.09 16.20
C SER A 243 -10.06 -0.22 16.60
N ASP A 244 -11.24 -0.46 16.05
CA ASP A 244 -11.90 -1.76 16.04
C ASP A 244 -12.19 -2.17 14.59
N PRO A 245 -11.40 -3.08 14.01
CA PRO A 245 -11.60 -3.53 12.64
C PRO A 245 -12.94 -4.25 12.39
N ARG A 246 -13.67 -4.63 13.45
CA ARG A 246 -15.03 -5.18 13.33
C ARG A 246 -16.11 -4.11 13.22
N ALA A 247 -15.77 -2.85 13.56
CA ALA A 247 -16.69 -1.72 13.55
C ALA A 247 -15.99 -0.42 13.07
N PRO A 248 -15.32 -0.43 11.88
CA PRO A 248 -14.59 0.71 11.37
C PRO A 248 -15.52 1.90 11.13
N GLN A 249 -14.98 3.12 11.25
CA GLN A 249 -15.75 4.35 11.09
C GLN A 249 -15.08 5.27 10.06
N LEU A 250 -15.85 5.80 9.12
CA LEU A 250 -15.40 6.91 8.28
C LEU A 250 -15.30 8.18 9.13
N VAL A 251 -14.11 8.77 9.24
CA VAL A 251 -13.87 9.96 10.06
C VAL A 251 -13.50 11.20 9.26
N GLY A 252 -13.08 11.04 7.99
CA GLY A 252 -12.73 12.17 7.14
C GLY A 252 -12.58 11.79 5.69
N GLN A 253 -12.49 12.86 4.88
CA GLN A 253 -12.17 12.78 3.44
C GLN A 253 -11.32 13.99 3.09
N TYR A 254 -10.24 13.76 2.34
CA TYR A 254 -9.39 14.82 1.81
C TYR A 254 -9.48 14.84 0.29
N ILE A 255 -9.99 15.91 -0.28
CA ILE A 255 -10.08 16.14 -1.73
C ILE A 255 -9.00 17.13 -2.14
N PHE A 256 -8.27 16.81 -3.19
CA PHE A 256 -7.17 17.64 -3.68
C PHE A 256 -7.67 18.79 -4.52
N GLU A 257 -7.13 20.00 -4.28
CA GLU A 257 -7.36 21.21 -5.08
C GLU A 257 -6.02 21.78 -5.59
N PRO A 258 -5.76 21.79 -6.89
CA PRO A 258 -6.55 21.20 -7.98
C PRO A 258 -6.64 19.68 -7.90
N LEU A 259 -7.58 19.06 -8.58
CA LEU A 259 -7.84 17.62 -8.53
C LEU A 259 -6.56 16.81 -8.79
N LEU A 260 -6.29 15.84 -7.91
CA LEU A 260 -5.33 14.79 -8.08
C LEU A 260 -6.11 13.47 -8.00
N ARG A 261 -6.06 12.67 -9.04
CA ARG A 261 -6.64 11.33 -9.05
C ARG A 261 -5.79 10.42 -8.17
N ALA A 262 -6.20 10.26 -6.92
CA ALA A 262 -5.42 9.53 -5.92
C ALA A 262 -5.32 8.05 -6.29
N GLY A 263 -4.12 7.59 -6.65
CA GLY A 263 -3.82 6.22 -7.04
C GLY A 263 -3.18 5.43 -5.92
N GLN A 264 -1.93 5.75 -5.58
CA GLN A 264 -1.19 5.10 -4.49
C GLN A 264 -1.08 6.03 -3.29
N VAL A 265 -1.17 5.43 -2.10
CA VAL A 265 -0.98 6.12 -0.84
C VAL A 265 -0.04 5.34 0.08
N HIS A 266 0.92 6.05 0.69
CA HIS A 266 1.81 5.51 1.71
C HIS A 266 1.83 6.44 2.91
N ALA A 267 1.86 5.91 4.12
CA ALA A 267 2.00 6.70 5.34
C ALA A 267 3.27 6.29 6.10
N VAL A 268 4.14 7.24 6.37
CA VAL A 268 5.38 7.05 7.15
C VAL A 268 5.40 8.08 8.28
N GLY A 269 5.14 7.66 9.49
CA GLY A 269 5.00 8.59 10.62
C GLY A 269 3.93 9.65 10.36
N ASN A 270 4.30 10.94 10.47
CA ASN A 270 3.38 12.04 10.18
C ASN A 270 3.30 12.43 8.70
N LEU A 271 3.89 11.67 7.80
CA LEU A 271 3.93 11.96 6.37
C LEU A 271 2.99 11.03 5.61
N LEU A 272 2.06 11.60 4.85
CA LEU A 272 1.25 10.87 3.88
C LEU A 272 1.70 11.26 2.47
N ILE A 273 2.05 10.25 1.69
CA ILE A 273 2.54 10.38 0.32
C ILE A 273 1.46 9.86 -0.60
N THR A 274 0.99 10.70 -1.53
CA THR A 274 -0.03 10.32 -2.50
C THR A 274 0.49 10.58 -3.90
N THR A 275 0.41 9.57 -4.76
CA THR A 275 0.72 9.70 -6.19
C THR A 275 -0.53 9.47 -7.01
N ALA A 276 -0.61 10.15 -8.16
CA ALA A 276 -1.74 9.97 -9.05
C ALA A 276 -1.70 8.58 -9.72
N ALA A 277 -2.88 8.01 -9.98
CA ALA A 277 -3.04 6.96 -10.96
C ALA A 277 -3.31 7.58 -12.33
N GLU A 278 -2.47 7.26 -13.30
CA GLU A 278 -2.55 7.82 -14.65
C GLU A 278 -2.53 9.35 -14.65
N GLY A 279 -1.63 9.91 -13.89
CA GLY A 279 -1.45 11.34 -13.78
C GLY A 279 -0.01 11.72 -13.46
N THR A 280 0.29 12.99 -13.58
CA THR A 280 1.66 13.50 -13.43
C THR A 280 1.97 14.00 -12.03
N ARG A 281 0.98 14.10 -11.13
CA ARG A 281 1.13 14.75 -9.81
C ARG A 281 1.36 13.77 -8.67
N ALA A 282 2.06 14.27 -7.67
CA ALA A 282 2.11 13.70 -6.33
C ALA A 282 1.95 14.81 -5.29
N ALA A 283 1.49 14.46 -4.12
CA ALA A 283 1.31 15.38 -3.00
C ALA A 283 1.78 14.74 -1.70
N LEU A 284 2.47 15.52 -0.90
CA LEU A 284 2.93 15.17 0.44
C LEU A 284 2.09 15.95 1.46
N LEU A 285 1.45 15.23 2.38
CA LEU A 285 0.56 15.78 3.38
C LEU A 285 1.11 15.50 4.78
N ASP A 286 0.94 16.48 5.67
CA ASP A 286 1.14 16.31 7.12
C ASP A 286 -0.11 15.65 7.71
N ILE A 287 0.07 14.50 8.34
CA ILE A 287 -0.95 13.73 9.04
C ILE A 287 -0.68 13.67 10.56
N SER A 288 -0.02 14.67 11.13
CA SER A 288 0.10 14.80 12.60
C SER A 288 -1.27 14.85 13.28
N ASP A 289 -2.29 15.38 12.59
CA ASP A 289 -3.71 15.10 12.83
C ASP A 289 -4.21 14.16 11.72
N PRO A 290 -4.36 12.86 12.00
CA PRO A 290 -4.66 11.88 10.97
C PRO A 290 -6.06 12.02 10.35
N ALA A 291 -7.01 12.57 11.11
CA ALA A 291 -8.36 12.81 10.63
C ALA A 291 -8.47 14.07 9.75
N ALA A 292 -7.44 14.93 9.79
CA ALA A 292 -7.40 16.19 9.05
C ALA A 292 -6.04 16.41 8.35
N PRO A 293 -5.70 15.62 7.32
CA PRO A 293 -4.48 15.79 6.54
C PRO A 293 -4.33 17.22 6.01
N ARG A 294 -3.10 17.75 6.00
CA ARG A 294 -2.80 19.10 5.54
C ARG A 294 -1.69 19.09 4.49
N PRO A 295 -1.81 19.87 3.40
CA PRO A 295 -0.72 19.99 2.44
C PRO A 295 0.56 20.51 3.11
N ILE A 296 1.67 19.85 2.85
CA ILE A 296 2.99 20.38 3.19
C ILE A 296 3.32 21.46 2.15
N PRO A 297 3.59 22.72 2.54
CA PRO A 297 3.98 23.76 1.58
C PRO A 297 5.21 23.34 0.77
N GLY A 298 5.07 23.27 -0.55
CA GLY A 298 6.12 22.78 -1.46
C GLY A 298 6.13 21.27 -1.67
N GLY A 299 5.30 20.52 -0.96
CA GLY A 299 5.19 19.06 -1.07
C GLY A 299 4.33 18.56 -2.24
N ASP A 300 3.67 19.46 -2.97
CA ASP A 300 2.97 19.15 -4.22
C ASP A 300 3.95 19.27 -5.38
N PHE A 301 4.10 18.20 -6.16
CA PHE A 301 5.04 18.21 -7.28
C PHE A 301 4.52 17.42 -8.47
N VAL A 302 5.16 17.65 -9.62
CA VAL A 302 4.88 16.96 -10.87
C VAL A 302 6.06 16.06 -11.21
N PHE A 303 5.80 14.80 -11.49
CA PHE A 303 6.81 13.89 -12.04
C PHE A 303 7.28 14.42 -13.40
N ARG A 304 8.57 14.76 -13.49
CA ARG A 304 9.23 15.28 -14.70
C ARG A 304 10.48 14.52 -14.96
N THR A 305 10.77 14.27 -16.24
CA THR A 305 12.04 13.71 -16.68
C THR A 305 13.21 14.65 -16.34
N GLY A 306 14.44 14.16 -16.48
CA GLY A 306 15.63 15.00 -16.38
C GLY A 306 15.65 16.17 -17.36
N ALA A 307 14.89 16.10 -18.47
CA ALA A 307 14.67 17.20 -19.42
C ALA A 307 13.54 18.16 -19.01
N GLY A 308 12.85 17.89 -17.89
CA GLY A 308 11.76 18.71 -17.37
C GLY A 308 10.37 18.41 -17.95
N GLU A 309 10.22 17.37 -18.77
CA GLU A 309 8.95 16.97 -19.35
C GLU A 309 8.08 16.25 -18.32
N PRO A 310 6.79 16.62 -18.13
CA PRO A 310 5.90 15.89 -17.25
C PRO A 310 5.63 14.49 -17.80
N LYS A 311 5.57 13.50 -16.90
CA LYS A 311 5.25 12.10 -17.22
C LYS A 311 4.17 11.58 -16.29
N GLU A 312 3.23 10.87 -16.88
CA GLU A 312 2.24 10.12 -16.14
C GLU A 312 2.89 8.93 -15.44
N ILE A 313 2.46 8.70 -14.22
CA ILE A 313 2.77 7.49 -13.46
C ILE A 313 1.48 6.74 -13.15
N TYR A 314 1.60 5.47 -12.82
CA TYR A 314 0.47 4.65 -12.42
C TYR A 314 0.52 4.39 -10.91
N PHE A 315 1.38 3.50 -10.46
CA PHE A 315 1.59 3.28 -9.04
C PHE A 315 3.02 3.67 -8.64
N SER A 316 3.25 3.69 -7.35
CA SER A 316 4.55 4.02 -6.77
C SER A 316 4.86 3.15 -5.57
N ASN A 317 6.12 3.07 -5.22
CA ASN A 317 6.60 2.55 -3.95
C ASN A 317 7.54 3.56 -3.31
N ILE A 318 7.87 3.34 -2.05
CA ILE A 318 8.81 4.18 -1.30
C ILE A 318 9.95 3.33 -0.74
N GLY A 319 11.14 3.90 -0.70
CA GLY A 319 12.30 3.25 -0.10
C GLY A 319 13.43 4.26 0.10
N ASN A 320 14.17 4.15 1.18
CA ASN A 320 15.35 4.97 1.44
C ASN A 320 15.11 6.50 1.34
N GLY A 321 13.90 6.96 1.62
CA GLY A 321 13.52 8.37 1.48
C GLY A 321 13.27 8.82 0.03
N TYR A 322 13.06 7.89 -0.88
CA TYR A 322 12.68 8.14 -2.26
C TYR A 322 11.27 7.64 -2.56
N VAL A 323 10.61 8.27 -3.54
CA VAL A 323 9.43 7.74 -4.24
C VAL A 323 9.89 7.19 -5.58
N TYR A 324 9.50 5.96 -5.86
CA TYR A 324 9.70 5.28 -7.14
C TYR A 324 8.37 5.26 -7.90
N GLY A 325 8.19 6.19 -8.81
CA GLY A 325 6.98 6.28 -9.65
C GLY A 325 7.16 5.45 -10.92
N VAL A 326 6.24 4.52 -11.18
CA VAL A 326 6.28 3.72 -12.41
C VAL A 326 5.60 4.48 -13.53
N ARG A 327 6.33 4.66 -14.64
CA ARG A 327 5.87 5.47 -15.78
C ARG A 327 4.78 4.72 -16.54
N LYS A 328 3.63 5.39 -16.71
CA LYS A 328 2.57 4.91 -17.58
C LYS A 328 2.99 5.11 -19.05
N GLN A 329 2.11 5.25 -19.93
CA GLN A 329 2.33 5.34 -21.38
C GLN A 329 3.55 6.16 -21.84
N GLY A 330 4.15 5.77 -22.95
CA GLY A 330 5.23 6.53 -23.60
C GLY A 330 6.62 6.30 -23.03
N GLY A 331 6.91 5.09 -22.56
CA GLY A 331 8.26 4.68 -22.25
C GLY A 331 8.46 3.79 -21.05
N GLY A 332 7.45 3.50 -20.24
CA GLY A 332 7.59 2.63 -19.06
C GLY A 332 8.79 3.01 -18.17
N GLY A 333 9.16 2.11 -17.27
CA GLY A 333 10.30 2.31 -16.38
C GLY A 333 9.98 3.08 -15.11
N VAL A 334 11.00 3.57 -14.44
CA VAL A 334 10.89 4.16 -13.11
C VAL A 334 11.46 5.57 -13.09
N MET A 335 10.77 6.47 -12.36
CA MET A 335 11.27 7.80 -12.00
C MET A 335 11.49 7.85 -10.49
N VAL A 336 12.62 8.37 -10.06
CA VAL A 336 13.03 8.45 -8.66
C VAL A 336 13.05 9.89 -8.20
N TYR A 337 12.32 10.16 -7.11
CA TYR A 337 12.26 11.48 -6.47
C TYR A 337 12.68 11.38 -5.01
N ASP A 338 13.56 12.27 -4.58
CA ASP A 338 13.97 12.42 -3.18
C ASP A 338 12.89 13.19 -2.41
N ILE A 339 12.35 12.56 -1.35
CA ILE A 339 11.32 13.13 -0.46
C ILE A 339 11.80 13.25 0.99
N ARG A 340 13.10 13.11 1.26
CA ARG A 340 13.65 13.26 2.62
C ARG A 340 13.40 14.66 3.20
N ASP A 341 13.35 15.68 2.34
CA ASP A 341 12.74 16.98 2.67
C ASP A 341 11.36 17.05 1.99
N PRO A 342 10.28 16.75 2.70
CA PRO A 342 8.95 16.70 2.10
C PRO A 342 8.42 18.08 1.63
N ALA A 343 9.07 19.17 2.03
CA ALA A 343 8.77 20.51 1.51
C ALA A 343 9.47 20.81 0.17
N ARG A 344 10.39 19.95 -0.28
CA ARG A 344 11.16 20.13 -1.52
C ARG A 344 11.48 18.81 -2.22
N PRO A 345 10.48 18.07 -2.69
CA PRO A 345 10.72 16.88 -3.49
C PRO A 345 11.57 17.21 -4.72
N THR A 346 12.61 16.43 -4.99
CA THR A 346 13.53 16.68 -6.10
C THR A 346 13.74 15.45 -6.97
N PHE A 347 13.78 15.65 -8.29
CA PHE A 347 14.14 14.62 -9.25
C PHE A 347 15.57 14.11 -8.98
N VAL A 348 15.74 12.80 -9.00
CA VAL A 348 17.03 12.13 -8.81
C VAL A 348 17.49 11.47 -10.11
N THR A 349 16.68 10.56 -10.65
CA THR A 349 17.03 9.81 -11.84
C THR A 349 15.78 9.19 -12.49
N GLU A 350 15.95 8.64 -13.67
CA GLU A 350 14.96 7.84 -14.36
C GLU A 350 15.60 6.74 -15.18
N VAL A 351 14.87 5.65 -15.39
CA VAL A 351 15.19 4.60 -16.35
C VAL A 351 13.95 4.27 -17.16
N THR A 352 14.10 3.94 -18.44
CA THR A 352 12.98 3.62 -19.34
C THR A 352 13.05 2.17 -19.79
N SER A 353 11.89 1.52 -19.96
CA SER A 353 11.78 0.13 -20.39
C SER A 353 11.18 -0.03 -21.79
N ASN A 354 10.48 0.97 -22.29
CA ASN A 354 9.53 0.95 -23.42
C ASN A 354 8.25 0.15 -23.13
N GLY A 355 7.90 -0.06 -21.87
CA GLY A 355 6.67 -0.66 -21.41
C GLY A 355 5.57 0.36 -21.08
N ASN A 356 4.59 -0.12 -20.33
CA ASN A 356 3.49 0.67 -19.78
C ASN A 356 3.32 0.26 -18.32
N GLY A 357 3.81 1.08 -17.38
CA GLY A 357 4.05 0.67 -16.02
C GLY A 357 2.82 0.39 -15.18
N GLY A 358 2.95 -0.61 -14.32
CA GLY A 358 2.05 -1.01 -13.26
C GLY A 358 2.59 -0.63 -11.87
N TYR A 359 2.95 -1.64 -11.08
CA TYR A 359 3.42 -1.47 -9.69
C TYR A 359 4.93 -1.47 -9.58
N ALA A 360 5.45 -0.88 -8.50
CA ALA A 360 6.85 -0.96 -8.11
C ALA A 360 7.00 -1.64 -6.75
N PHE A 361 8.05 -2.47 -6.61
CA PHE A 361 8.46 -3.05 -5.33
C PHE A 361 9.97 -2.92 -5.15
N VAL A 362 10.36 -2.53 -3.95
CA VAL A 362 11.76 -2.34 -3.58
C VAL A 362 12.29 -3.58 -2.87
N LYS A 363 13.47 -4.06 -3.28
CA LYS A 363 14.26 -5.03 -2.54
C LYS A 363 15.74 -4.67 -2.64
N ASP A 364 16.33 -4.25 -1.52
CA ASP A 364 17.72 -3.77 -1.44
C ASP A 364 17.99 -2.59 -2.40
N GLN A 365 18.89 -2.77 -3.35
CA GLN A 365 19.17 -1.80 -4.42
C GLN A 365 18.30 -1.99 -5.65
N PHE A 366 17.45 -3.02 -5.67
CA PHE A 366 16.62 -3.34 -6.83
C PHE A 366 15.22 -2.76 -6.70
N VAL A 367 14.68 -2.38 -7.85
CA VAL A 367 13.24 -2.09 -8.02
C VAL A 367 12.69 -3.02 -9.08
N PHE A 368 11.58 -3.67 -8.74
CA PHE A 368 10.86 -4.54 -9.66
C PHE A 368 9.57 -3.84 -10.08
N THR A 369 9.27 -3.87 -11.38
CA THR A 369 8.04 -3.25 -11.92
C THR A 369 7.32 -4.19 -12.86
N GLY A 370 5.98 -4.13 -12.85
CA GLY A 370 5.18 -4.59 -13.97
C GLY A 370 5.17 -3.54 -15.07
N GLU A 371 5.12 -3.97 -16.34
CA GLU A 371 5.22 -3.10 -17.52
C GLU A 371 4.22 -3.52 -18.61
N SER A 372 3.10 -4.07 -18.23
CA SER A 372 2.03 -4.66 -19.02
C SER A 372 2.44 -5.93 -19.79
N ASP A 373 3.28 -5.83 -20.80
CA ASP A 373 3.69 -7.00 -21.61
C ASP A 373 4.84 -7.82 -20.98
N PHE A 374 5.49 -7.29 -19.96
CA PHE A 374 6.63 -7.88 -19.27
C PHE A 374 6.80 -7.23 -17.88
N ALA A 375 7.66 -7.80 -17.07
CA ALA A 375 8.13 -7.15 -15.84
C ALA A 375 9.64 -6.93 -15.87
N VAL A 376 10.16 -5.99 -15.09
CA VAL A 376 11.57 -5.61 -15.10
C VAL A 376 12.15 -5.55 -13.70
N GLN A 377 13.37 -6.05 -13.56
CA GLN A 377 14.26 -5.80 -12.43
C GLN A 377 15.24 -4.69 -12.81
N TYR A 378 15.23 -3.58 -12.08
CA TYR A 378 16.20 -2.49 -12.20
C TYR A 378 17.19 -2.54 -11.05
N ASP A 379 18.48 -2.29 -11.35
CA ASP A 379 19.52 -2.00 -10.37
C ASP A 379 19.65 -0.48 -10.22
N LEU A 380 19.39 0.01 -9.02
CA LEU A 380 19.49 1.41 -8.63
C LEU A 380 20.62 1.65 -7.61
N SER A 381 21.59 0.75 -7.52
CA SER A 381 22.76 0.91 -6.64
C SER A 381 23.57 2.16 -6.98
N ASP A 382 23.63 2.53 -8.27
CA ASP A 382 24.15 3.80 -8.77
C ASP A 382 23.02 4.63 -9.41
N LEU A 383 22.48 5.57 -8.66
CA LEU A 383 21.42 6.45 -9.14
C LEU A 383 21.84 7.38 -10.29
N THR A 384 23.15 7.47 -10.61
CA THR A 384 23.63 8.21 -11.77
C THR A 384 23.63 7.37 -13.05
N ALA A 385 23.51 6.04 -12.91
CA ALA A 385 23.52 5.09 -14.01
C ALA A 385 22.59 3.90 -13.72
N PRO A 386 21.27 4.14 -13.51
CA PRO A 386 20.32 3.06 -13.26
C PRO A 386 20.26 2.12 -14.46
N ALA A 387 20.14 0.82 -14.22
CA ALA A 387 20.22 -0.19 -15.27
C ALA A 387 19.11 -1.23 -15.17
N GLU A 388 18.60 -1.64 -16.34
CA GLU A 388 17.79 -2.84 -16.46
C GLU A 388 18.69 -4.08 -16.28
N VAL A 389 18.33 -4.97 -15.37
CA VAL A 389 19.08 -6.21 -15.08
C VAL A 389 18.43 -7.39 -15.79
N ARG A 390 17.10 -7.51 -15.69
CA ARG A 390 16.36 -8.68 -16.18
C ARG A 390 14.93 -8.31 -16.52
N ARG A 391 14.40 -9.00 -17.54
CA ARG A 391 12.96 -9.03 -17.85
C ARG A 391 12.36 -10.38 -17.52
N PHE A 392 11.11 -10.33 -17.12
CA PHE A 392 10.28 -11.49 -16.85
C PHE A 392 9.04 -11.44 -17.74
N ASN A 393 8.52 -12.59 -18.13
CA ASN A 393 7.36 -12.65 -19.01
C ASN A 393 6.28 -13.56 -18.42
N LEU A 394 5.06 -13.06 -18.45
CA LEU A 394 3.85 -13.80 -18.20
C LEU A 394 2.78 -13.27 -19.16
N PRO A 395 2.07 -14.14 -19.92
CA PRO A 395 1.02 -13.66 -20.82
C PRO A 395 -0.11 -12.99 -20.07
N GLY A 396 -0.53 -11.81 -20.53
CA GLY A 396 -1.58 -10.99 -19.94
C GLY A 396 -1.10 -9.55 -19.73
N ASP A 397 -1.88 -8.74 -19.05
CA ASP A 397 -1.49 -7.39 -18.60
C ASP A 397 -0.69 -7.53 -17.29
N LEU A 398 0.63 -7.68 -17.43
CA LEU A 398 1.54 -7.98 -16.32
C LEU A 398 1.85 -6.70 -15.53
N ASP A 399 0.99 -6.39 -14.58
CA ASP A 399 1.09 -5.17 -13.79
C ASP A 399 2.00 -5.28 -12.56
N THR A 400 2.24 -6.50 -12.06
CA THR A 400 2.90 -6.69 -10.77
C THR A 400 4.07 -7.66 -10.85
N ALA A 401 5.17 -7.29 -10.20
CA ALA A 401 6.36 -8.14 -10.01
C ALA A 401 6.85 -8.00 -8.57
N THR A 402 6.42 -8.90 -7.69
CA THR A 402 6.71 -8.83 -6.25
C THR A 402 7.92 -9.68 -5.91
N PRO A 403 9.06 -9.09 -5.49
CA PRO A 403 10.24 -9.86 -5.09
C PRO A 403 10.03 -10.50 -3.71
N ILE A 404 10.24 -11.80 -3.62
CA ILE A 404 10.11 -12.58 -2.39
C ILE A 404 11.31 -13.51 -2.28
N GLY A 405 12.24 -13.19 -1.39
CA GLY A 405 13.51 -13.92 -1.31
C GLY A 405 14.28 -13.84 -2.63
N ASN A 406 14.63 -14.99 -3.22
CA ASN A 406 15.33 -15.10 -4.50
C ASN A 406 14.40 -15.36 -5.70
N VAL A 407 13.08 -15.23 -5.51
CA VAL A 407 12.11 -15.29 -6.61
C VAL A 407 11.33 -13.99 -6.74
N VAL A 408 10.71 -13.79 -7.88
CA VAL A 408 9.70 -12.77 -8.12
C VAL A 408 8.37 -13.46 -8.43
N VAL A 409 7.30 -13.00 -7.82
CA VAL A 409 5.94 -13.41 -8.15
C VAL A 409 5.38 -12.38 -9.13
N LEU A 410 5.07 -12.86 -10.31
CA LEU A 410 4.47 -12.08 -11.40
C LEU A 410 2.95 -12.24 -11.30
N SER A 411 2.20 -11.15 -11.45
CA SER A 411 0.74 -11.20 -11.42
C SER A 411 0.15 -10.32 -12.50
N VAL A 412 -0.86 -10.85 -13.18
CA VAL A 412 -1.57 -10.15 -14.25
C VAL A 412 -2.85 -9.53 -13.73
N ASP A 413 -3.14 -8.35 -14.25
CA ASP A 413 -4.37 -7.61 -14.03
C ASP A 413 -5.50 -8.14 -14.93
N ASP A 414 -5.21 -8.35 -16.21
CA ASP A 414 -6.21 -8.75 -17.21
C ASP A 414 -5.56 -9.64 -18.29
N LYS A 415 -6.40 -10.40 -19.01
CA LYS A 415 -6.00 -11.22 -20.15
C LYS A 415 -5.03 -12.36 -19.81
N ALA A 416 -5.03 -12.84 -18.58
CA ALA A 416 -4.28 -14.05 -18.22
C ALA A 416 -4.70 -15.25 -19.06
N GLY A 417 -3.76 -16.17 -19.29
CA GLY A 417 -4.07 -17.49 -19.80
C GLY A 417 -4.83 -18.32 -18.73
N PRO A 418 -5.51 -19.39 -19.11
CA PRO A 418 -6.13 -20.30 -18.15
C PRO A 418 -5.09 -20.79 -17.13
N ASP A 419 -5.44 -20.72 -15.84
CA ASP A 419 -4.60 -21.14 -14.71
C ASP A 419 -3.21 -20.44 -14.66
N GLN A 420 -3.11 -19.22 -15.20
CA GLN A 420 -1.88 -18.43 -15.32
C GLN A 420 -2.05 -16.99 -14.84
N GLY A 421 -2.90 -16.75 -13.86
CA GLY A 421 -3.08 -15.42 -13.25
C GLY A 421 -1.81 -14.92 -12.54
N SER A 422 -0.98 -15.84 -12.04
CA SER A 422 0.33 -15.52 -11.45
C SER A 422 1.38 -16.57 -11.81
N ALA A 423 2.65 -16.20 -11.74
CA ALA A 423 3.78 -17.10 -11.93
C ALA A 423 4.92 -16.80 -10.96
N ILE A 424 5.74 -17.79 -10.69
CA ILE A 424 6.97 -17.64 -9.90
C ILE A 424 8.17 -17.81 -10.81
N ALA A 425 9.07 -16.83 -10.81
CA ALA A 425 10.33 -16.87 -11.55
C ALA A 425 11.52 -16.53 -10.64
N PRO A 426 12.62 -17.31 -10.69
CA PRO A 426 13.85 -16.96 -9.97
C PRO A 426 14.48 -15.68 -10.53
N TRP A 427 14.94 -14.80 -9.64
CA TRP A 427 15.73 -13.62 -10.02
C TRP A 427 17.17 -13.66 -9.50
N ALA A 428 17.43 -14.46 -8.46
CA ALA A 428 18.76 -14.68 -7.89
C ALA A 428 19.01 -16.18 -7.67
N GLN A 429 20.29 -16.58 -7.71
CA GLN A 429 20.67 -17.99 -7.60
C GLN A 429 20.49 -18.55 -6.20
N GLU A 430 20.94 -17.83 -5.19
CA GLU A 430 20.92 -18.32 -3.81
C GLU A 430 19.71 -17.82 -3.04
N PRO A 431 19.17 -18.61 -2.11
CA PRO A 431 18.15 -18.15 -1.17
C PRO A 431 18.58 -16.86 -0.48
N ASP A 432 17.62 -16.02 -0.19
CA ASP A 432 17.89 -14.79 0.53
C ASP A 432 18.32 -15.07 1.98
N ASN A 433 19.50 -14.60 2.32
CA ASN A 433 20.07 -14.64 3.67
C ASN A 433 20.42 -13.22 4.15
N THR A 434 19.96 -12.19 3.44
CA THR A 434 20.21 -10.79 3.78
C THR A 434 19.16 -10.32 4.79
N PRO A 435 19.55 -9.85 5.97
CA PRO A 435 18.59 -9.38 6.96
C PRO A 435 17.98 -8.02 6.55
N PRO A 436 16.73 -7.76 6.92
CA PRO A 436 16.14 -6.45 6.75
C PRO A 436 16.88 -5.41 7.59
N ARG A 437 16.92 -4.16 7.11
CA ARG A 437 17.47 -3.00 7.82
C ARG A 437 16.62 -1.78 7.58
N VAL A 438 16.54 -0.89 8.58
CA VAL A 438 15.88 0.40 8.43
C VAL A 438 16.76 1.30 7.56
N THR A 439 16.19 1.83 6.48
CA THR A 439 16.87 2.72 5.54
C THR A 439 16.42 4.17 5.65
N TRP A 440 15.21 4.38 6.17
CA TRP A 440 14.67 5.70 6.40
C TRP A 440 13.67 5.67 7.56
N ALA A 441 13.62 6.75 8.33
CA ALA A 441 12.64 6.98 9.39
C ALA A 441 12.05 8.38 9.28
N TYR A 442 10.75 8.49 9.57
CA TYR A 442 10.09 9.79 9.64
C TYR A 442 9.17 9.84 10.87
N PRO A 443 9.31 10.84 11.77
CA PRO A 443 10.37 11.86 11.75
C PRO A 443 11.78 11.26 11.85
N SER A 444 12.78 11.96 11.28
CA SER A 444 14.18 11.49 11.29
C SER A 444 14.80 11.57 12.67
N ASP A 445 15.90 10.83 12.86
CA ASP A 445 16.71 10.94 14.08
C ASP A 445 17.12 12.38 14.37
N GLY A 446 17.05 12.78 15.63
CA GLY A 446 17.34 14.14 16.09
C GLY A 446 16.19 15.13 15.89
N ALA A 447 15.04 14.74 15.35
CA ALA A 447 13.90 15.66 15.17
C ALA A 447 13.40 16.22 16.50
N THR A 448 13.07 17.52 16.51
CA THR A 448 12.62 18.26 17.67
C THR A 448 11.33 19.04 17.41
N GLY A 449 10.63 19.43 18.47
CA GLY A 449 9.39 20.21 18.36
C GLY A 449 8.23 19.38 17.80
N LEU A 450 8.28 18.06 17.91
CA LEU A 450 7.26 17.16 17.37
C LEU A 450 5.93 17.38 18.08
N ALA A 451 4.84 17.26 17.33
CA ALA A 451 3.50 17.22 17.91
C ALA A 451 3.40 16.05 18.90
N ARG A 452 2.71 16.25 20.00
CA ARG A 452 2.51 15.22 21.02
C ARG A 452 1.68 14.02 20.51
N THR A 453 0.99 14.21 19.40
CA THR A 453 0.21 13.19 18.67
C THR A 453 1.00 12.53 17.54
N SER A 454 2.30 12.79 17.44
CA SER A 454 3.16 12.24 16.36
C SER A 454 3.15 10.74 16.30
N ARG A 455 3.19 10.25 15.06
CA ARG A 455 3.44 8.87 14.68
C ARG A 455 4.86 8.71 14.21
N PHE A 456 5.34 7.49 14.22
CA PHE A 456 6.73 7.17 13.89
C PHE A 456 6.75 6.08 12.83
N GLY A 457 7.30 6.40 11.66
CA GLY A 457 7.39 5.49 10.54
C GLY A 457 8.82 5.04 10.27
N LEU A 458 8.96 3.81 9.88
CA LEU A 458 10.20 3.14 9.53
C LEU A 458 10.06 2.54 8.14
N VAL A 459 11.03 2.76 7.28
CA VAL A 459 11.10 2.18 5.93
C VAL A 459 12.29 1.25 5.88
N PHE A 460 12.06 0.03 5.45
CA PHE A 460 13.07 -1.02 5.32
C PHE A 460 13.59 -1.10 3.89
N ASN A 461 14.73 -1.75 3.71
CA ASN A 461 15.33 -2.01 2.39
C ASN A 461 14.53 -2.98 1.53
N GLU A 462 13.59 -3.69 2.14
CA GLU A 462 12.77 -4.73 1.52
C GLU A 462 11.46 -4.91 2.28
N MET A 463 10.53 -5.65 1.70
CA MET A 463 9.30 -6.03 2.39
C MET A 463 9.61 -6.88 3.62
N VAL A 464 8.91 -6.60 4.71
CA VAL A 464 9.02 -7.34 5.97
C VAL A 464 7.79 -8.21 6.20
N ASP A 465 7.92 -9.29 6.95
CA ASP A 465 6.75 -10.07 7.36
C ASP A 465 5.90 -9.25 8.34
N PRO A 466 4.68 -8.81 7.95
CA PRO A 466 3.85 -7.95 8.79
C PRO A 466 3.52 -8.58 10.15
N SER A 467 3.49 -9.89 10.24
CA SER A 467 3.23 -10.61 11.49
C SER A 467 4.36 -10.45 12.52
N SER A 468 5.56 -10.01 12.08
CA SER A 468 6.67 -9.68 12.97
C SER A 468 6.58 -8.27 13.57
N ALA A 469 5.72 -7.41 13.01
CA ALA A 469 5.57 -6.01 13.41
C ALA A 469 4.52 -5.86 14.52
N TRP A 470 4.98 -5.65 15.75
CA TRP A 470 4.15 -5.47 16.93
C TRP A 470 4.86 -4.62 17.99
N VAL A 471 4.17 -4.20 19.04
CA VAL A 471 4.71 -3.30 20.07
C VAL A 471 5.93 -3.84 20.86
N GLY A 472 6.30 -5.09 20.70
CA GLY A 472 7.54 -5.65 21.25
C GLY A 472 8.72 -5.58 20.29
N SER A 473 8.45 -5.60 18.97
CA SER A 473 9.46 -5.50 17.92
C SER A 473 9.68 -4.06 17.45
N VAL A 474 8.74 -3.15 17.72
CA VAL A 474 8.91 -1.71 17.53
C VAL A 474 8.49 -1.02 18.82
N ARG A 475 9.40 -0.26 19.44
CA ARG A 475 9.22 0.32 20.78
C ARG A 475 9.45 1.81 20.76
N LEU A 476 8.66 2.52 21.55
CA LEU A 476 8.91 3.91 21.89
C LEU A 476 9.03 4.02 23.41
N TYR A 477 10.04 4.71 23.91
CA TYR A 477 10.21 4.92 25.36
C TYR A 477 10.86 6.26 25.68
N ARG A 478 10.62 6.77 26.86
CA ARG A 478 11.27 7.99 27.37
C ARG A 478 12.75 7.76 27.58
N ALA A 479 13.59 8.66 27.05
CA ALA A 479 15.04 8.53 27.09
C ALA A 479 15.66 8.74 28.48
N ASP A 480 14.92 9.35 29.41
CA ASP A 480 15.37 9.60 30.79
C ASP A 480 15.04 8.47 31.77
N LEU A 481 14.39 7.40 31.28
CA LEU A 481 14.02 6.23 32.06
C LEU A 481 14.59 4.95 31.42
N PRO A 482 14.78 3.88 32.22
CA PRO A 482 15.05 2.57 31.64
C PRO A 482 13.95 2.19 30.64
N PRO A 483 14.25 1.52 29.51
CA PRO A 483 13.27 1.23 28.44
C PRO A 483 11.95 0.64 28.93
N GLU A 484 12.00 -0.32 29.85
CA GLU A 484 10.80 -0.97 30.38
C GLU A 484 9.96 -0.06 31.28
N GLN A 485 10.55 0.95 31.91
CA GLN A 485 9.84 1.90 32.78
C GLN A 485 9.36 3.13 32.00
N GLY A 486 10.07 3.49 30.93
CA GLY A 486 9.75 4.61 30.07
C GLY A 486 8.88 4.26 28.86
N ARG A 487 8.45 3.00 28.76
CA ARG A 487 7.71 2.47 27.61
C ARG A 487 6.42 3.24 27.37
N VAL A 488 6.22 3.61 26.12
CA VAL A 488 4.97 4.22 25.63
C VAL A 488 4.06 3.13 25.10
N ASP A 489 2.81 3.17 25.55
CA ASP A 489 1.76 2.29 25.01
C ASP A 489 1.40 2.73 23.59
N GLY A 490 1.23 1.78 22.68
CA GLY A 490 1.04 2.08 21.27
C GLY A 490 0.46 0.93 20.46
N GLU A 491 0.35 1.17 19.17
CA GLU A 491 -0.07 0.20 18.15
C GLU A 491 0.97 0.17 17.02
N VAL A 492 1.05 -0.97 16.36
CA VAL A 492 1.94 -1.15 15.21
C VAL A 492 1.14 -1.65 14.01
N SER A 493 1.49 -1.14 12.85
CA SER A 493 1.00 -1.62 11.56
C SER A 493 2.16 -1.77 10.60
N ALA A 494 2.02 -2.67 9.62
CA ALA A 494 3.01 -2.90 8.59
C ALA A 494 2.34 -3.09 7.23
N GLN A 495 2.94 -2.53 6.21
CA GLN A 495 2.53 -2.74 4.83
C GLN A 495 3.77 -2.66 3.95
N GLU A 496 3.99 -3.70 3.15
CA GLU A 496 5.18 -3.82 2.31
C GLU A 496 6.48 -3.65 3.12
N ASN A 497 7.27 -2.62 2.83
CA ASN A 497 8.50 -2.30 3.53
C ASN A 497 8.37 -1.17 4.57
N VAL A 498 7.15 -0.80 4.94
CA VAL A 498 6.87 0.28 5.90
C VAL A 498 6.27 -0.28 7.18
N VAL A 499 6.82 0.13 8.31
CA VAL A 499 6.29 -0.16 9.65
C VAL A 499 6.04 1.14 10.39
N ASN A 500 4.86 1.28 10.97
CA ASN A 500 4.47 2.46 11.74
C ASN A 500 4.16 2.12 13.18
N PHE A 501 4.58 3.01 14.09
CA PHE A 501 4.21 2.99 15.51
C PHE A 501 3.34 4.21 15.83
N TRP A 502 2.21 3.99 16.46
CA TRP A 502 1.31 5.03 16.96
C TRP A 502 1.20 4.98 18.48
N PRO A 503 1.58 6.06 19.21
CA PRO A 503 1.29 6.19 20.63
C PRO A 503 -0.22 6.30 20.89
N ARG A 504 -0.78 5.46 21.76
CA ARG A 504 -2.23 5.50 22.07
C ARG A 504 -2.68 6.77 22.78
N ALA A 505 -1.78 7.43 23.48
CA ALA A 505 -2.02 8.69 24.15
C ALA A 505 -1.04 9.75 23.68
N PRO A 506 -1.39 11.04 23.77
CA PRO A 506 -0.46 12.12 23.48
C PRO A 506 0.80 11.99 24.33
N LEU A 507 1.96 12.15 23.69
CA LEU A 507 3.26 12.14 24.35
C LEU A 507 3.39 13.31 25.34
N GLU A 508 4.26 13.19 26.31
CA GLU A 508 4.56 14.29 27.24
C GLU A 508 5.24 15.45 26.51
N ALA A 509 4.94 16.68 26.92
CA ALA A 509 5.52 17.88 26.34
C ALA A 509 7.03 17.99 26.64
N ASN A 510 7.80 18.57 25.71
CA ASN A 510 9.23 18.86 25.85
C ASN A 510 10.06 17.63 26.32
N THR A 511 9.65 16.45 25.91
CA THR A 511 10.20 15.17 26.39
C THR A 511 10.96 14.48 25.29
N ARG A 512 12.10 13.90 25.66
CA ARG A 512 12.94 13.12 24.75
C ARG A 512 12.49 11.64 24.76
N TYR A 513 12.31 11.10 23.57
CA TYR A 513 11.95 9.70 23.35
C TYR A 513 13.00 9.00 22.50
N VAL A 514 13.05 7.68 22.61
CA VAL A 514 13.81 6.80 21.72
C VAL A 514 12.83 5.86 21.04
N LEU A 515 12.81 5.89 19.71
CA LEU A 515 12.20 4.87 18.88
C LEU A 515 13.24 3.77 18.65
N GLU A 516 12.89 2.53 18.91
CA GLU A 516 13.78 1.39 18.79
C GLU A 516 13.13 0.23 18.03
N VAL A 517 13.89 -0.37 17.11
CA VAL A 517 13.66 -1.72 16.60
C VAL A 517 14.82 -2.56 17.12
N PRO A 518 14.61 -3.45 18.11
CA PRO A 518 15.67 -4.27 18.67
C PRO A 518 16.19 -5.29 17.64
N ALA A 519 17.42 -5.72 17.79
CA ALA A 519 17.94 -6.86 17.04
C ALA A 519 17.01 -8.08 17.20
N GLY A 520 16.69 -8.75 16.10
CA GLY A 520 15.71 -9.84 16.06
C GLY A 520 14.25 -9.40 16.10
N GLY A 521 13.95 -8.09 16.14
CA GLY A 521 12.59 -7.59 16.31
C GLY A 521 11.72 -7.74 15.07
N ILE A 522 12.25 -7.44 13.89
CA ILE A 522 11.57 -7.54 12.58
C ILE A 522 12.28 -8.60 11.75
N ILE A 523 11.51 -9.37 11.00
CA ILE A 523 12.02 -10.36 10.04
C ILE A 523 11.51 -10.08 8.63
N ASP A 524 12.28 -10.50 7.64
CA ASP A 524 11.84 -10.59 6.25
C ASP A 524 10.98 -11.85 6.00
N PHE A 525 10.64 -12.10 4.75
CA PHE A 525 9.86 -13.28 4.37
C PHE A 525 10.63 -14.60 4.41
N ASN A 526 11.96 -14.57 4.33
CA ASN A 526 12.81 -15.76 4.48
C ASN A 526 13.07 -16.11 5.94
N GLY A 527 12.70 -15.23 6.87
CA GLY A 527 12.89 -15.39 8.31
C GLY A 527 14.24 -14.83 8.79
N ASN A 528 14.98 -14.08 7.95
CA ASN A 528 16.16 -13.36 8.38
C ASN A 528 15.74 -12.21 9.30
N ALA A 529 16.33 -12.13 10.47
CA ALA A 529 15.98 -11.13 11.45
C ALA A 529 16.94 -9.93 11.39
N LEU A 530 16.41 -8.73 11.66
CA LEU A 530 17.21 -7.52 11.85
C LEU A 530 18.41 -7.83 12.76
N VAL A 531 19.64 -7.63 12.26
CA VAL A 531 20.86 -7.98 13.02
C VAL A 531 21.25 -6.88 14.00
N GLU A 532 21.27 -5.64 13.54
CA GLU A 532 21.64 -4.49 14.36
C GLU A 532 20.39 -3.70 14.77
N ALA A 533 20.28 -3.41 16.06
CA ALA A 533 19.16 -2.61 16.54
C ALA A 533 19.18 -1.22 15.86
N PHE A 534 18.03 -0.77 15.40
CA PHE A 534 17.84 0.61 14.97
C PHE A 534 17.34 1.46 16.13
N THR A 535 17.90 2.68 16.29
CA THR A 535 17.42 3.65 17.26
C THR A 535 17.35 5.06 16.65
N ALA A 536 16.31 5.82 17.01
CA ALA A 536 16.20 7.24 16.70
C ALA A 536 15.77 8.03 17.94
N THR A 537 16.43 9.14 18.21
CA THR A 537 16.12 10.04 19.34
C THR A 537 15.27 11.20 18.84
N LEU A 538 14.18 11.47 19.53
CA LEU A 538 13.14 12.39 19.12
C LEU A 538 12.72 13.27 20.30
N VAL A 539 12.32 14.52 20.07
CA VAL A 539 11.90 15.43 21.13
C VAL A 539 10.56 16.08 20.78
N THR A 540 9.59 15.93 21.67
CA THR A 540 8.28 16.61 21.52
C THR A 540 8.39 18.11 21.76
N GLY A 541 7.46 18.86 21.16
CA GLY A 541 7.20 20.26 21.46
C GLY A 541 6.46 20.48 22.80
N PRO A 542 6.05 21.70 23.07
CA PRO A 542 5.31 22.08 24.27
C PRO A 542 3.90 21.51 24.33
#